data_557cae86be5fcab5c1fbeede88d85615
#
_entry.id   557cae86be5fcab5c1fbeede88d85615
#
_cell.length_a   1.000
_cell.length_b   1.000
_cell.length_c   1.000
_cell.angle_alpha   90.00
_cell.angle_beta   90.00
_cell.angle_gamma   90.00
#
_symmetry.space_group_name_H-M   'P 1'
#
loop_
_entity.id
_entity.type
_entity.pdbx_description
1 polymer ?
#
loop_
_entity_poly.entity_id
_entity_poly.type
_entity_poly.pdbx_seq_one_letter_code
_entity_poly.pdbx_strand_id
1 'polypeptide(L)'
;MALDPIEKKPLRRFFPGSMILSVGSYGCNLRCPFCQNHEISWSAEAFAYADHAESVTPEELASAAIRLKNRKNIGLAFTYNEPLIGWEFVRDTSRMIHAAGLKTVLVTNGTAELAVLEALAPYIDAMNIDLKGFTGHYYTHVLGGSLDMVKAFIARAAQICHVELTTLIVPGENDSIEEMRAMSAWISGLKDTGGDAIGREIPLHISRFFPRFHMTDRPATEVKAIYHLAEIARENLRYVYTGNC
;
A
#
# COMPACT_ATOMS: atom_id res chain seq x y z
N MET A 1 1.80 5.42 -16.61
CA MET A 1 2.96 5.86 -15.80
C MET A 1 2.86 7.35 -15.48
N ALA A 2 3.30 7.79 -14.27
CA ALA A 2 3.35 9.20 -13.86
C ALA A 2 4.55 9.45 -12.95
N LEU A 3 5.17 10.64 -13.04
CA LEU A 3 6.19 11.07 -12.08
C LEU A 3 5.48 11.83 -10.94
N ASP A 4 5.40 11.21 -9.79
CA ASP A 4 4.65 11.70 -8.63
C ASP A 4 5.55 12.07 -7.45
N PRO A 5 5.14 13.01 -6.57
CA PRO A 5 5.73 13.12 -5.24
C PRO A 5 5.63 11.80 -4.47
N ILE A 6 6.69 11.49 -3.70
CA ILE A 6 6.73 10.23 -2.91
C ILE A 6 5.57 10.14 -1.90
N GLU A 7 5.11 11.29 -1.40
CA GLU A 7 3.99 11.37 -0.46
C GLU A 7 2.65 10.91 -1.04
N LYS A 8 2.51 10.86 -2.39
CA LYS A 8 1.35 10.24 -3.04
C LYS A 8 1.35 8.71 -2.96
N LYS A 9 2.47 8.10 -2.54
CA LYS A 9 2.59 6.66 -2.28
C LYS A 9 2.37 6.32 -0.80
N PRO A 10 1.63 7.15 -0.07
CA PRO A 10 1.63 7.44 1.36
C PRO A 10 2.92 7.03 2.09
N LEU A 11 4.04 7.62 1.65
CA LEU A 11 5.34 7.47 2.28
C LEU A 11 5.83 8.85 2.73
N ARG A 12 5.59 9.17 3.99
CA ARG A 12 5.93 10.46 4.61
C ARG A 12 7.32 10.49 5.23
N ARG A 13 7.88 9.34 5.49
CA ARG A 13 9.17 9.20 6.17
C ARG A 13 10.24 8.51 5.33
N PHE A 14 9.94 8.25 4.06
CA PHE A 14 10.87 7.71 3.09
C PHE A 14 11.19 8.77 2.04
N PHE A 15 12.39 9.36 2.09
CA PHE A 15 12.86 10.44 1.17
C PHE A 15 11.84 11.56 0.92
N PRO A 16 11.33 12.24 1.96
CA PRO A 16 10.29 13.25 1.81
C PRO A 16 10.72 14.38 0.86
N GLY A 17 9.78 14.84 0.03
CA GLY A 17 10.00 15.88 -0.98
C GLY A 17 10.67 15.40 -2.27
N SER A 18 10.92 14.09 -2.41
CA SER A 18 11.41 13.49 -3.65
C SER A 18 10.30 13.16 -4.63
N MET A 19 10.68 12.86 -5.87
CA MET A 19 9.78 12.36 -6.91
C MET A 19 10.04 10.87 -7.14
N ILE A 20 9.02 10.13 -7.56
CA ILE A 20 9.14 8.73 -7.93
C ILE A 20 8.32 8.42 -9.19
N LEU A 21 8.90 7.69 -10.13
CA LEU A 21 8.14 7.20 -11.29
C LEU A 21 7.14 6.13 -10.80
N SER A 22 5.86 6.34 -11.06
CA SER A 22 4.78 5.46 -10.66
C SER A 22 4.24 4.69 -11.84
N VAL A 23 4.09 3.38 -11.68
CA VAL A 23 3.52 2.48 -12.68
C VAL A 23 2.41 1.64 -12.06
N GLY A 24 1.33 1.44 -12.81
CA GLY A 24 0.28 0.47 -12.54
C GLY A 24 0.20 -0.54 -13.67
N SER A 25 -0.40 -1.67 -13.37
CA SER A 25 -0.77 -2.72 -14.31
C SER A 25 -2.28 -2.99 -14.21
N TYR A 26 -2.74 -4.14 -14.65
CA TYR A 26 -4.12 -4.54 -14.52
C TYR A 26 -4.25 -5.73 -13.57
N GLY A 27 -5.36 -5.76 -12.81
CA GLY A 27 -5.69 -6.84 -11.91
C GLY A 27 -5.45 -6.54 -10.43
N CYS A 28 -6.21 -7.25 -9.59
CA CYS A 28 -6.09 -7.24 -8.13
C CYS A 28 -6.66 -8.55 -7.58
N ASN A 29 -6.09 -9.06 -6.52
CA ASN A 29 -6.56 -10.25 -5.82
C ASN A 29 -7.57 -9.96 -4.70
N LEU A 30 -7.89 -8.69 -4.41
CA LEU A 30 -9.00 -8.29 -3.56
C LEU A 30 -10.19 -7.77 -4.37
N ARG A 31 -11.38 -7.73 -3.74
CA ARG A 31 -12.67 -7.33 -4.34
C ARG A 31 -13.31 -6.15 -3.63
N CYS A 32 -12.50 -5.17 -3.21
CA CYS A 32 -12.97 -3.99 -2.47
C CYS A 32 -14.10 -3.27 -3.21
N PRO A 33 -15.33 -3.19 -2.67
CA PRO A 33 -16.47 -2.58 -3.37
C PRO A 33 -16.34 -1.06 -3.52
N PHE A 34 -15.41 -0.45 -2.81
CA PHE A 34 -15.10 0.99 -2.84
C PHE A 34 -13.81 1.31 -3.61
N CYS A 35 -13.30 0.40 -4.45
CA CYS A 35 -12.03 0.59 -5.13
C CYS A 35 -12.04 1.84 -6.01
N GLN A 36 -11.12 2.78 -5.72
CA GLN A 36 -11.03 4.00 -6.54
C GLN A 36 -10.39 3.76 -7.90
N ASN A 37 -9.61 2.67 -8.02
CA ASN A 37 -8.94 2.25 -9.25
C ASN A 37 -9.61 1.00 -9.85
N HIS A 38 -10.94 0.85 -9.68
CA HIS A 38 -11.68 -0.34 -10.13
C HIS A 38 -11.49 -0.62 -11.61
N GLU A 39 -11.37 0.43 -12.43
CA GLU A 39 -11.20 0.34 -13.89
C GLU A 39 -9.91 -0.40 -14.33
N ILE A 40 -8.92 -0.52 -13.45
CA ILE A 40 -7.69 -1.27 -13.71
C ILE A 40 -7.48 -2.43 -12.72
N SER A 41 -8.37 -2.59 -11.71
CA SER A 41 -8.19 -3.59 -10.64
C SER A 41 -9.02 -4.85 -10.88
N TRP A 42 -10.37 -4.79 -10.71
CA TRP A 42 -11.17 -6.01 -10.76
C TRP A 42 -12.57 -5.83 -11.38
N SER A 43 -12.86 -4.68 -11.97
CA SER A 43 -14.12 -4.46 -12.69
C SER A 43 -14.14 -5.20 -14.04
N ALA A 44 -15.30 -5.27 -14.67
CA ALA A 44 -15.43 -5.83 -16.02
C ALA A 44 -14.60 -5.01 -17.03
N GLU A 45 -14.52 -3.69 -16.82
CA GLU A 45 -13.71 -2.78 -17.64
C GLU A 45 -12.22 -3.09 -17.52
N ALA A 46 -11.74 -3.48 -16.32
CA ALA A 46 -10.33 -3.84 -16.10
C ALA A 46 -9.89 -4.99 -17.01
N PHE A 47 -10.74 -6.01 -17.18
CA PHE A 47 -10.46 -7.13 -18.07
C PHE A 47 -10.50 -6.72 -19.54
N ALA A 48 -11.45 -5.87 -19.94
CA ALA A 48 -11.54 -5.36 -21.31
C ALA A 48 -10.36 -4.46 -21.69
N TYR A 49 -9.89 -3.62 -20.77
CA TYR A 49 -8.74 -2.75 -21.02
C TYR A 49 -7.41 -3.50 -20.99
N ALA A 50 -7.29 -4.57 -20.24
CA ALA A 50 -6.07 -5.37 -20.18
C ALA A 50 -5.66 -5.93 -21.56
N ASP A 51 -6.63 -6.31 -22.39
CA ASP A 51 -6.39 -6.84 -23.75
C ASP A 51 -5.84 -5.77 -24.72
N HIS A 52 -5.99 -4.49 -24.38
CA HIS A 52 -5.51 -3.33 -25.15
C HIS A 52 -4.37 -2.59 -24.46
N ALA A 53 -3.87 -3.12 -23.35
CA ALA A 53 -2.79 -2.49 -22.59
C ALA A 53 -1.48 -2.46 -23.39
N GLU A 54 -0.75 -1.36 -23.28
CA GLU A 54 0.60 -1.27 -23.79
C GLU A 54 1.51 -2.25 -23.03
N SER A 55 2.16 -3.15 -23.76
CA SER A 55 3.14 -4.07 -23.19
C SER A 55 4.46 -3.34 -22.96
N VAL A 56 4.98 -3.41 -21.74
CA VAL A 56 6.25 -2.77 -21.35
C VAL A 56 7.15 -3.82 -20.72
N THR A 57 8.41 -3.88 -21.16
CA THR A 57 9.40 -4.80 -20.59
C THR A 57 10.04 -4.22 -19.32
N PRO A 58 10.64 -5.07 -18.45
CA PRO A 58 11.43 -4.61 -17.31
C PRO A 58 12.53 -3.61 -17.70
N GLU A 59 13.21 -3.82 -18.83
CA GLU A 59 14.29 -2.96 -19.36
C GLU A 59 13.77 -1.58 -19.76
N GLU A 60 12.64 -1.52 -20.44
CA GLU A 60 12.00 -0.28 -20.86
C GLU A 60 11.55 0.53 -19.66
N LEU A 61 10.97 -0.12 -18.66
CA LEU A 61 10.51 0.54 -17.45
C LEU A 61 11.69 1.05 -16.60
N ALA A 62 12.74 0.25 -16.43
CA ALA A 62 13.94 0.67 -15.74
C ALA A 62 14.62 1.85 -16.46
N SER A 63 14.72 1.80 -17.80
CA SER A 63 15.25 2.88 -18.62
C SER A 63 14.44 4.17 -18.48
N ALA A 64 13.10 4.07 -18.40
CA ALA A 64 12.23 5.23 -18.16
C ALA A 64 12.53 5.88 -16.80
N ALA A 65 12.68 5.09 -15.73
CA ALA A 65 13.02 5.59 -14.41
C ALA A 65 14.41 6.28 -14.39
N ILE A 66 15.40 5.69 -15.05
CA ILE A 66 16.77 6.23 -15.14
C ILE A 66 16.80 7.59 -15.85
N ARG A 67 16.06 7.74 -16.94
CA ARG A 67 15.97 9.03 -17.68
C ARG A 67 15.41 10.18 -16.85
N LEU A 68 14.69 9.90 -15.78
CA LEU A 68 14.07 10.90 -14.92
C LEU A 68 14.92 11.29 -13.70
N LYS A 69 16.15 10.77 -13.54
CA LYS A 69 17.05 11.11 -12.41
C LYS A 69 17.25 12.63 -12.26
N ASN A 70 17.39 13.35 -13.36
CA ASN A 70 17.55 14.81 -13.37
C ASN A 70 16.29 15.57 -12.90
N ARG A 71 15.14 14.91 -12.78
CA ARG A 71 13.87 15.45 -12.28
C ARG A 71 13.59 15.06 -10.82
N LYS A 72 14.64 14.81 -10.02
CA LYS A 72 14.57 14.34 -8.63
C LYS A 72 13.91 12.96 -8.46
N ASN A 73 13.82 12.17 -9.54
CA ASN A 73 13.31 10.81 -9.46
C ASN A 73 14.27 9.94 -8.66
N ILE A 74 13.80 9.40 -7.52
CA ILE A 74 14.57 8.49 -6.70
C ILE A 74 14.47 7.03 -7.15
N GLY A 75 13.47 6.69 -8.00
CA GLY A 75 13.27 5.29 -8.39
C GLY A 75 11.93 4.99 -9.05
N LEU A 76 11.43 3.82 -8.78
CA LEU A 76 10.20 3.27 -9.34
C LEU A 76 9.25 2.81 -8.23
N ALA A 77 7.98 3.21 -8.33
CA ALA A 77 6.89 2.73 -7.46
C ALA A 77 5.90 1.89 -8.28
N PHE A 78 5.69 0.65 -7.90
CA PHE A 78 4.59 -0.18 -8.38
C PHE A 78 3.36 0.10 -7.51
N THR A 79 2.25 0.54 -8.13
CA THR A 79 1.12 1.11 -7.40
C THR A 79 -0.17 1.07 -8.23
N TYR A 80 -1.25 1.68 -7.73
CA TYR A 80 -2.59 1.86 -8.30
C TYR A 80 -3.47 0.61 -8.26
N ASN A 81 -3.02 -0.53 -8.73
CA ASN A 81 -3.65 -1.86 -8.59
C ASN A 81 -2.84 -2.71 -7.60
N GLU A 82 -2.90 -4.06 -7.70
CA GLU A 82 -2.06 -4.90 -6.85
C GLU A 82 -0.82 -5.40 -7.59
N PRO A 83 0.38 -4.87 -7.26
CA PRO A 83 1.60 -5.27 -7.95
C PRO A 83 2.04 -6.71 -7.69
N LEU A 84 1.65 -7.32 -6.55
CA LEU A 84 2.10 -8.65 -6.18
C LEU A 84 1.48 -9.78 -7.01
N ILE A 85 0.42 -9.51 -7.78
CA ILE A 85 -0.11 -10.50 -8.75
C ILE A 85 0.82 -10.72 -9.95
N GLY A 86 1.71 -9.76 -10.24
CA GLY A 86 2.75 -9.84 -11.26
C GLY A 86 4.16 -9.72 -10.64
N TRP A 87 4.37 -10.38 -9.50
CA TRP A 87 5.57 -10.22 -8.68
C TRP A 87 6.88 -10.57 -9.43
N GLU A 88 6.86 -11.46 -10.40
CA GLU A 88 8.04 -11.79 -11.22
C GLU A 88 8.49 -10.56 -12.03
N PHE A 89 7.56 -9.85 -12.66
CA PHE A 89 7.84 -8.60 -13.37
C PHE A 89 8.37 -7.52 -12.42
N VAL A 90 7.76 -7.42 -11.23
CA VAL A 90 8.22 -6.51 -10.17
C VAL A 90 9.65 -6.83 -9.78
N ARG A 91 9.97 -8.12 -9.52
CA ARG A 91 11.31 -8.57 -9.15
C ARG A 91 12.34 -8.23 -10.22
N ASP A 92 12.06 -8.59 -11.47
CA ASP A 92 13.01 -8.45 -12.57
C ASP A 92 13.30 -6.97 -12.89
N THR A 93 12.26 -6.13 -12.86
CA THR A 93 12.41 -4.68 -12.97
C THR A 93 13.18 -4.09 -11.79
N SER A 94 12.84 -4.47 -10.55
CA SER A 94 13.48 -3.95 -9.34
C SER A 94 14.96 -4.26 -9.28
N ARG A 95 15.38 -5.42 -9.75
CA ARG A 95 16.79 -5.77 -9.88
C ARG A 95 17.56 -4.77 -10.77
N MET A 96 16.95 -4.34 -11.88
CA MET A 96 17.54 -3.35 -12.78
C MET A 96 17.55 -1.94 -12.17
N ILE A 97 16.48 -1.57 -11.46
CA ILE A 97 16.39 -0.31 -10.71
C ILE A 97 17.50 -0.22 -9.67
N HIS A 98 17.72 -1.27 -8.87
CA HIS A 98 18.80 -1.35 -7.89
C HIS A 98 20.18 -1.30 -8.54
N ALA A 99 20.41 -2.01 -9.65
CA ALA A 99 21.66 -1.96 -10.40
C ALA A 99 22.00 -0.55 -10.92
N ALA A 100 20.96 0.29 -11.15
CA ALA A 100 21.11 1.70 -11.53
C ALA A 100 21.28 2.65 -10.31
N GLY A 101 21.33 2.13 -9.08
CA GLY A 101 21.40 2.91 -7.84
C GLY A 101 20.14 3.70 -7.51
N LEU A 102 18.98 3.22 -8.00
CA LEU A 102 17.67 3.79 -7.75
C LEU A 102 16.90 2.93 -6.73
N LYS A 103 15.81 3.48 -6.19
CA LYS A 103 14.95 2.87 -5.18
C LYS A 103 13.72 2.19 -5.78
N THR A 104 13.29 1.08 -5.18
CA THR A 104 12.02 0.43 -5.50
C THR A 104 11.04 0.52 -4.36
N VAL A 105 9.81 0.92 -4.68
CA VAL A 105 8.70 1.09 -3.75
C VAL A 105 7.53 0.23 -4.19
N LEU A 106 6.87 -0.43 -3.24
CA LEU A 106 5.58 -1.09 -3.44
C LEU A 106 4.45 -0.36 -2.69
N VAL A 107 3.33 -0.15 -3.36
CA VAL A 107 2.05 0.17 -2.72
C VAL A 107 1.14 -1.02 -2.94
N THR A 108 0.88 -1.79 -1.89
CA THR A 108 0.28 -3.12 -1.97
C THR A 108 -0.79 -3.35 -0.90
N ASN A 109 -1.70 -4.27 -1.15
CA ASN A 109 -2.66 -4.73 -0.15
C ASN A 109 -2.10 -5.82 0.79
N GLY A 110 -0.86 -6.27 0.57
CA GLY A 110 -0.18 -7.25 1.40
C GLY A 110 -0.75 -8.67 1.35
N THR A 111 -1.67 -8.95 0.42
CA THR A 111 -2.28 -10.29 0.28
C THR A 111 -1.43 -11.15 -0.65
N ALA A 112 -0.34 -11.68 -0.13
CA ALA A 112 0.55 -12.59 -0.84
C ALA A 112 1.24 -13.57 0.12
N GLU A 113 1.65 -14.71 -0.41
CA GLU A 113 2.46 -15.68 0.34
C GLU A 113 3.82 -15.09 0.71
N LEU A 114 4.35 -15.45 1.89
CA LEU A 114 5.65 -14.97 2.34
C LEU A 114 6.79 -15.31 1.38
N ALA A 115 6.69 -16.41 0.64
CA ALA A 115 7.68 -16.77 -0.39
C ALA A 115 7.82 -15.71 -1.48
N VAL A 116 6.73 -15.02 -1.85
CA VAL A 116 6.76 -13.90 -2.79
C VAL A 116 7.52 -12.71 -2.19
N LEU A 117 7.23 -12.39 -0.92
CA LEU A 117 7.94 -11.32 -0.21
C LEU A 117 9.44 -11.61 -0.10
N GLU A 118 9.84 -12.83 0.23
CA GLU A 118 11.25 -13.23 0.31
C GLU A 118 11.97 -13.12 -1.05
N ALA A 119 11.29 -13.47 -2.14
CA ALA A 119 11.84 -13.32 -3.49
C ALA A 119 12.05 -11.85 -3.91
N LEU A 120 11.26 -10.94 -3.35
CA LEU A 120 11.33 -9.49 -3.60
C LEU A 120 12.26 -8.77 -2.61
N ALA A 121 12.46 -9.30 -1.42
CA ALA A 121 13.18 -8.67 -0.31
C ALA A 121 14.53 -8.02 -0.68
N PRO A 122 15.39 -8.64 -1.53
CA PRO A 122 16.68 -8.05 -1.89
C PRO A 122 16.56 -6.75 -2.71
N TYR A 123 15.39 -6.44 -3.27
CA TYR A 123 15.20 -5.39 -4.27
C TYR A 123 14.17 -4.33 -3.87
N ILE A 124 13.54 -4.43 -2.70
CA ILE A 124 12.52 -3.47 -2.25
C ILE A 124 13.06 -2.62 -1.11
N ASP A 125 13.04 -1.30 -1.29
CA ASP A 125 13.53 -0.32 -0.30
C ASP A 125 12.43 0.15 0.66
N ALA A 126 11.18 0.27 0.16
CA ALA A 126 10.06 0.69 0.99
C ALA A 126 8.72 0.12 0.50
N MET A 127 7.78 -0.04 1.43
CA MET A 127 6.41 -0.41 1.14
C MET A 127 5.43 0.51 1.85
N ASN A 128 4.37 0.92 1.14
CA ASN A 128 3.12 1.30 1.80
C ASN A 128 2.17 0.12 1.68
N ILE A 129 1.72 -0.42 2.82
CA ILE A 129 0.86 -1.60 2.86
C ILE A 129 -0.52 -1.20 3.38
N ASP A 130 -1.56 -1.52 2.63
CA ASP A 130 -2.93 -1.29 3.02
C ASP A 130 -3.39 -2.31 4.08
N LEU A 131 -3.35 -1.93 5.35
CA LEU A 131 -4.06 -2.64 6.42
C LEU A 131 -5.50 -2.10 6.46
N LYS A 132 -6.36 -2.69 5.63
CA LYS A 132 -7.68 -2.12 5.28
C LYS A 132 -8.71 -2.13 6.42
N GLY A 133 -8.48 -2.94 7.46
CA GLY A 133 -9.31 -3.09 8.65
C GLY A 133 -8.66 -4.09 9.60
N PHE A 134 -9.29 -4.36 10.73
CA PHE A 134 -8.69 -5.23 11.76
C PHE A 134 -9.64 -6.34 12.24
N THR A 135 -10.64 -6.68 11.43
CA THR A 135 -11.54 -7.82 11.69
C THR A 135 -11.46 -8.85 10.57
N GLY A 136 -11.47 -10.15 10.93
CA GLY A 136 -11.50 -11.24 9.95
C GLY A 136 -12.76 -11.19 9.09
N HIS A 137 -13.90 -10.76 9.68
CA HIS A 137 -15.18 -10.61 8.98
C HIS A 137 -15.06 -9.63 7.81
N TYR A 138 -14.51 -8.43 8.05
CA TYR A 138 -14.33 -7.41 7.01
C TYR A 138 -13.44 -7.91 5.87
N TYR A 139 -12.31 -8.54 6.19
CA TYR A 139 -11.42 -9.11 5.19
C TYR A 139 -12.10 -10.20 4.36
N THR A 140 -12.80 -11.15 5.01
CA THR A 140 -13.38 -12.29 4.31
C THR A 140 -14.62 -11.92 3.50
N HIS A 141 -15.55 -11.12 4.05
CA HIS A 141 -16.85 -10.89 3.45
C HIS A 141 -16.92 -9.63 2.58
N VAL A 142 -16.13 -8.60 2.91
CA VAL A 142 -16.16 -7.33 2.16
C VAL A 142 -15.04 -7.24 1.14
N LEU A 143 -13.83 -7.69 1.52
CA LEU A 143 -12.64 -7.52 0.68
C LEU A 143 -12.30 -8.77 -0.15
N GLY A 144 -12.73 -9.95 0.28
CA GLY A 144 -12.39 -11.24 -0.34
C GLY A 144 -10.94 -11.68 -0.08
N GLY A 145 -10.40 -11.36 1.10
CA GLY A 145 -9.03 -11.66 1.52
C GLY A 145 -8.92 -12.25 2.92
N SER A 146 -7.71 -12.22 3.48
CA SER A 146 -7.39 -12.75 4.81
C SER A 146 -6.61 -11.73 5.64
N LEU A 147 -7.14 -11.36 6.81
CA LEU A 147 -6.45 -10.48 7.76
C LEU A 147 -5.15 -11.11 8.27
N ASP A 148 -5.15 -12.41 8.55
CA ASP A 148 -3.97 -13.10 9.08
C ASP A 148 -2.83 -13.14 8.05
N MET A 149 -3.15 -13.32 6.76
CA MET A 149 -2.17 -13.24 5.69
C MET A 149 -1.52 -11.85 5.62
N VAL A 150 -2.33 -10.80 5.64
CA VAL A 150 -1.83 -9.41 5.59
C VAL A 150 -1.01 -9.08 6.84
N LYS A 151 -1.43 -9.51 8.03
CA LYS A 151 -0.65 -9.34 9.27
C LYS A 151 0.70 -10.04 9.20
N ALA A 152 0.75 -11.28 8.72
CA ALA A 152 2.00 -12.02 8.55
C ALA A 152 2.93 -11.30 7.54
N PHE A 153 2.37 -10.82 6.42
CA PHE A 153 3.10 -10.07 5.41
C PHE A 153 3.68 -8.76 5.98
N ILE A 154 2.87 -7.96 6.70
CA ILE A 154 3.32 -6.71 7.33
C ILE A 154 4.43 -6.98 8.34
N ALA A 155 4.23 -7.97 9.24
CA ALA A 155 5.23 -8.31 10.26
C ALA A 155 6.58 -8.69 9.63
N ARG A 156 6.57 -9.42 8.52
CA ARG A 156 7.79 -9.79 7.82
C ARG A 156 8.38 -8.63 7.00
N ALA A 157 7.55 -7.85 6.32
CA ALA A 157 7.99 -6.67 5.55
C ALA A 157 8.70 -5.63 6.44
N ALA A 158 8.20 -5.40 7.65
CA ALA A 158 8.79 -4.50 8.63
C ALA A 158 10.20 -4.90 9.09
N GLN A 159 10.59 -6.15 8.90
CA GLN A 159 11.94 -6.67 9.17
C GLN A 159 12.90 -6.54 7.98
N ILE A 160 12.37 -6.24 6.78
CA ILE A 160 13.11 -6.25 5.51
C ILE A 160 13.40 -4.85 5.02
N CYS A 161 12.40 -3.96 5.04
CA CYS A 161 12.49 -2.64 4.43
C CYS A 161 11.73 -1.58 5.24
N HIS A 162 11.77 -0.33 4.76
CA HIS A 162 10.94 0.73 5.35
C HIS A 162 9.46 0.45 5.07
N VAL A 163 8.63 0.41 6.11
CA VAL A 163 7.18 0.18 5.99
C VAL A 163 6.40 1.36 6.55
N GLU A 164 5.41 1.81 5.80
CA GLU A 164 4.32 2.66 6.27
C GLU A 164 2.99 1.96 5.97
N LEU A 165 2.00 2.12 6.84
CA LEU A 165 0.71 1.45 6.69
C LEU A 165 -0.37 2.45 6.33
N THR A 166 -1.37 2.02 5.56
CA THR A 166 -2.55 2.82 5.24
C THR A 166 -3.83 2.08 5.59
N THR A 167 -4.78 2.78 6.23
CA THR A 167 -6.15 2.31 6.41
C THR A 167 -7.15 3.34 5.87
N LEU A 168 -8.09 2.89 5.05
CA LEU A 168 -9.23 3.69 4.60
C LEU A 168 -10.39 3.44 5.56
N ILE A 169 -10.89 4.48 6.20
CA ILE A 169 -12.00 4.36 7.14
C ILE A 169 -13.32 4.42 6.38
N VAL A 170 -14.05 3.32 6.39
CA VAL A 170 -15.33 3.12 5.71
C VAL A 170 -16.45 3.08 6.76
N PRO A 171 -17.43 4.01 6.70
CA PRO A 171 -18.51 4.08 7.70
C PRO A 171 -19.29 2.77 7.81
N GLY A 172 -19.44 2.27 9.05
CA GLY A 172 -20.15 1.04 9.37
C GLY A 172 -19.38 -0.25 9.10
N GLU A 173 -18.13 -0.18 8.65
CA GLU A 173 -17.29 -1.36 8.39
C GLU A 173 -16.10 -1.46 9.35
N ASN A 174 -15.24 -0.44 9.40
CA ASN A 174 -13.99 -0.42 10.15
C ASN A 174 -13.76 0.91 10.90
N ASP A 175 -14.83 1.62 11.23
CA ASP A 175 -14.81 2.97 11.82
C ASP A 175 -14.98 2.99 13.35
N SER A 176 -14.88 1.83 14.01
CA SER A 176 -15.01 1.77 15.47
C SER A 176 -13.70 2.14 16.20
N ILE A 177 -13.85 2.71 17.40
CA ILE A 177 -12.72 3.04 18.29
C ILE A 177 -12.00 1.77 18.74
N GLU A 178 -12.74 0.72 19.04
CA GLU A 178 -12.22 -0.57 19.50
C GLU A 178 -11.32 -1.20 18.44
N GLU A 179 -11.75 -1.17 17.18
CA GLU A 179 -10.97 -1.72 16.07
C GLU A 179 -9.69 -0.91 15.84
N MET A 180 -9.76 0.43 15.85
CA MET A 180 -8.58 1.29 15.70
C MET A 180 -7.59 1.08 16.85
N ARG A 181 -8.08 0.94 18.10
CA ARG A 181 -7.22 0.64 19.25
C ARG A 181 -6.54 -0.72 19.12
N ALA A 182 -7.27 -1.76 18.70
CA ALA A 182 -6.72 -3.10 18.47
C ALA A 182 -5.68 -3.10 17.35
N MET A 183 -5.97 -2.40 16.23
CA MET A 183 -5.06 -2.25 15.09
C MET A 183 -3.76 -1.55 15.51
N SER A 184 -3.85 -0.37 16.15
CA SER A 184 -2.68 0.41 16.55
C SER A 184 -1.85 -0.28 17.63
N ALA A 185 -2.49 -0.98 18.56
CA ALA A 185 -1.81 -1.79 19.58
C ALA A 185 -1.04 -2.96 18.93
N TRP A 186 -1.65 -3.66 17.94
CA TRP A 186 -0.95 -4.71 17.21
C TRP A 186 0.25 -4.16 16.41
N ILE A 187 0.08 -3.04 15.70
CA ILE A 187 1.19 -2.39 14.98
C ILE A 187 2.33 -2.07 15.94
N SER A 188 2.04 -1.45 17.09
CA SER A 188 3.06 -1.06 18.08
C SER A 188 3.84 -2.25 18.65
N GLY A 189 3.27 -3.44 18.62
CA GLY A 189 3.90 -4.69 19.07
C GLY A 189 4.81 -5.35 18.06
N LEU A 190 4.95 -4.82 16.85
CA LEU A 190 5.83 -5.38 15.81
C LEU A 190 7.30 -5.26 16.22
N LYS A 191 8.07 -6.30 15.86
CA LYS A 191 9.49 -6.43 16.23
C LYS A 191 10.34 -6.67 15.00
N ASP A 192 11.60 -6.24 15.08
CA ASP A 192 12.62 -6.59 14.10
C ASP A 192 13.13 -8.04 14.27
N THR A 193 14.08 -8.44 13.45
CA THR A 193 14.70 -9.79 13.50
C THR A 193 15.49 -10.04 14.79
N GLY A 194 15.92 -9.00 15.49
CA GLY A 194 16.61 -9.09 16.79
C GLY A 194 15.65 -9.19 17.98
N GLY A 195 14.35 -8.97 17.74
CA GLY A 195 13.31 -8.93 18.78
C GLY A 195 13.07 -7.54 19.38
N ASP A 196 13.74 -6.51 18.88
CA ASP A 196 13.55 -5.13 19.32
C ASP A 196 12.22 -4.56 18.80
N ALA A 197 11.56 -3.77 19.65
CA ALA A 197 10.26 -3.17 19.32
C ALA A 197 10.43 -2.03 18.31
N ILE A 198 9.94 -2.24 17.07
CA ILE A 198 9.99 -1.24 15.99
C ILE A 198 8.61 -0.64 15.66
N GLY A 199 7.55 -1.30 16.08
CA GLY A 199 6.18 -1.01 15.63
C GLY A 199 5.70 0.39 15.97
N ARG A 200 6.13 1.00 17.07
CA ARG A 200 5.75 2.37 17.44
C ARG A 200 6.23 3.44 16.45
N GLU A 201 7.31 3.14 15.73
CA GLU A 201 7.91 4.03 14.72
C GLU A 201 7.32 3.81 13.32
N ILE A 202 6.52 2.76 13.11
CA ILE A 202 5.84 2.50 11.82
C ILE A 202 4.71 3.51 11.64
N PRO A 203 4.74 4.34 10.59
CA PRO A 203 3.70 5.32 10.34
C PRO A 203 2.39 4.67 9.94
N LEU A 204 1.27 5.21 10.47
CA LEU A 204 -0.07 4.85 10.04
C LEU A 204 -0.75 6.04 9.36
N HIS A 205 -1.21 5.84 8.13
CA HIS A 205 -2.00 6.79 7.37
C HIS A 205 -3.48 6.41 7.45
N ILE A 206 -4.29 7.30 8.01
CA ILE A 206 -5.73 7.14 8.15
C ILE A 206 -6.41 8.00 7.09
N SER A 207 -7.01 7.35 6.08
CA SER A 207 -7.61 8.02 4.94
C SER A 207 -9.13 8.02 5.01
N ARG A 208 -9.73 9.10 4.51
CA ARG A 208 -11.17 9.30 4.43
C ARG A 208 -11.75 8.56 3.23
N PHE A 209 -12.81 7.78 3.44
CA PHE A 209 -13.61 7.16 2.39
C PHE A 209 -14.54 8.17 1.70
N PHE A 210 -14.74 7.98 0.40
CA PHE A 210 -15.77 8.62 -0.41
C PHE A 210 -16.57 7.56 -1.16
N PRO A 211 -17.90 7.72 -1.29
CA PRO A 211 -18.76 6.80 -2.06
C PRO A 211 -18.23 6.61 -3.48
N ARG A 212 -18.03 5.36 -3.88
CA ARG A 212 -17.49 5.02 -5.20
C ARG A 212 -17.76 3.56 -5.56
N PHE A 213 -17.78 3.29 -6.85
CA PHE A 213 -17.91 1.97 -7.46
C PHE A 213 -19.18 1.25 -6.97
N HIS A 214 -19.06 0.13 -6.25
CA HIS A 214 -20.19 -0.63 -5.72
C HIS A 214 -20.60 -0.22 -4.30
N MET A 215 -19.95 0.77 -3.70
CA MET A 215 -20.26 1.24 -2.35
C MET A 215 -20.65 2.73 -2.41
N THR A 216 -21.87 2.99 -2.89
CA THR A 216 -22.46 4.33 -3.00
C THR A 216 -23.66 4.54 -2.08
N ASP A 217 -23.94 3.55 -1.23
CA ASP A 217 -25.10 3.46 -0.32
C ASP A 217 -24.89 4.24 0.99
N ARG A 218 -23.71 4.79 1.21
CA ARG A 218 -23.34 5.50 2.44
C ARG A 218 -22.58 6.80 2.14
N PRO A 219 -22.63 7.79 3.07
CA PRO A 219 -21.91 9.06 2.89
C PRO A 219 -20.38 8.87 3.01
N ALA A 220 -19.62 9.88 2.60
CA ALA A 220 -18.20 9.96 2.92
C ALA A 220 -17.99 9.98 4.44
N THR A 221 -16.90 9.39 4.92
CA THR A 221 -16.55 9.40 6.35
C THR A 221 -16.48 10.82 6.87
N GLU A 222 -17.05 11.09 8.02
CA GLU A 222 -16.98 12.42 8.62
C GLU A 222 -15.53 12.78 8.98
N VAL A 223 -15.12 14.00 8.67
CA VAL A 223 -13.75 14.47 8.95
C VAL A 223 -13.42 14.36 10.43
N LYS A 224 -14.39 14.70 11.32
CA LYS A 224 -14.20 14.58 12.77
C LYS A 224 -13.93 13.13 13.21
N ALA A 225 -14.53 12.14 12.55
CA ALA A 225 -14.28 10.73 12.87
C ALA A 225 -12.83 10.32 12.51
N ILE A 226 -12.31 10.80 11.37
CA ILE A 226 -10.91 10.56 10.99
C ILE A 226 -9.94 11.13 12.03
N TYR A 227 -10.14 12.37 12.47
CA TYR A 227 -9.29 12.97 13.50
C TYR A 227 -9.41 12.27 14.85
N HIS A 228 -10.62 11.85 15.24
CA HIS A 228 -10.83 11.11 16.47
C HIS A 228 -10.11 9.74 16.45
N LEU A 229 -10.24 8.97 15.37
CA LEU A 229 -9.52 7.72 15.22
C LEU A 229 -8.00 7.92 15.17
N ALA A 230 -7.54 9.04 14.61
CA ALA A 230 -6.11 9.37 14.64
C ALA A 230 -5.59 9.62 16.07
N GLU A 231 -6.38 10.28 16.94
CA GLU A 231 -6.01 10.44 18.36
C GLU A 231 -5.94 9.08 19.07
N ILE A 232 -6.91 8.17 18.83
CA ILE A 232 -6.88 6.82 19.37
C ILE A 232 -5.62 6.06 18.91
N ALA A 233 -5.26 6.14 17.63
CA ALA A 233 -4.06 5.49 17.11
C ALA A 233 -2.77 6.05 17.74
N ARG A 234 -2.72 7.36 18.06
CA ARG A 234 -1.58 8.01 18.71
C ARG A 234 -1.34 7.55 20.16
N GLU A 235 -2.30 6.88 20.80
CA GLU A 235 -2.08 6.23 22.11
C GLU A 235 -0.95 5.18 22.00
N ASN A 236 -0.80 4.53 20.84
CA ASN A 236 0.13 3.45 20.61
C ASN A 236 1.27 3.80 19.62
N LEU A 237 1.03 4.71 18.66
CA LEU A 237 1.93 4.99 17.54
C LEU A 237 2.46 6.42 17.59
N ARG A 238 3.73 6.58 17.22
CA ARG A 238 4.39 7.90 17.19
C ARG A 238 3.99 8.73 15.98
N TYR A 239 3.78 8.10 14.83
CA TYR A 239 3.49 8.77 13.55
C TYR A 239 2.14 8.34 13.01
N VAL A 240 1.16 9.24 13.12
CA VAL A 240 -0.20 9.04 12.58
C VAL A 240 -0.54 10.25 11.71
N TYR A 241 -0.81 9.98 10.45
CA TYR A 241 -1.15 10.97 9.44
C TYR A 241 -2.60 10.80 8.99
N THR A 242 -3.31 11.91 8.80
CA THR A 242 -4.65 11.89 8.20
C THR A 242 -4.58 12.30 6.74
N GLY A 243 -5.45 11.74 5.91
CA GLY A 243 -5.51 12.01 4.48
C GLY A 243 -6.92 12.19 3.95
N ASN A 244 -7.05 12.97 2.88
CA ASN A 244 -8.32 13.28 2.21
C ASN A 244 -9.35 14.04 3.08
N CYS A 245 -8.86 14.81 4.06
CA CYS A 245 -9.66 15.66 4.97
C CYS A 245 -9.67 17.11 4.53
#